data_7caf09bf106ffbce8b7158bb525fd137
#
_entry.id   7caf09bf106ffbce8b7158bb525fd137
#
_cell.length_a   1.000
_cell.length_b   1.000
_cell.length_c   1.000
_cell.angle_alpha   90.00
_cell.angle_beta   90.00
_cell.angle_gamma   90.00
#
_symmetry.space_group_name_H-M   'P 1'
#
loop_
_entity.id
_entity.type
_entity.pdbx_description
1 polymer ?
#
loop_
_entity_poly.entity_id
_entity_poly.type
_entity_poly.pdbx_seq_one_letter_code
_entity_poly.pdbx_strand_id
1 'polypeptide(L)'
;NQRYHLVQERARELRLWNGLELKLRRWQDRVADEYEQIGKEAFAARIGEDYADYINSLTDPEAAPQQAAPEPETAKPAGVQAWSARELSEMVLPPIRHVVEGLLPMGMGVLVAKPKLGKSWMVLDLCLAVAQGEPFLGFPTRQHGTLYLALEDGKSRMQTRLRRLLEGRPAPANMHVMFQAQRLGEGLLEMLGEYLDANPDIHLVCIDTLSKIKPKAKPFENAYDADYDYMSRLKAFADSRGICVLLVHHT
;
A
#
# COMPACT_ATOMS: atom_id res chain seq x y z
N ASN A 1 -23.93 -1.16 -4.04
CA ASN A 1 -24.57 -0.35 -2.97
C ASN A 1 -24.32 -0.87 -1.56
N GLN A 2 -24.43 -2.18 -1.27
CA GLN A 2 -24.15 -2.72 0.08
C GLN A 2 -22.69 -2.55 0.53
N ARG A 3 -21.71 -2.74 -0.37
CA ARG A 3 -20.28 -2.53 -0.06
C ARG A 3 -19.96 -1.08 0.26
N TYR A 4 -20.63 -0.13 -0.41
CA TYR A 4 -20.46 1.29 -0.17
C TYR A 4 -20.97 1.69 1.25
N HIS A 5 -22.12 1.19 1.67
CA HIS A 5 -22.65 1.43 3.01
C HIS A 5 -21.76 0.86 4.11
N LEU A 6 -21.20 -0.34 3.92
CA LEU A 6 -20.25 -0.96 4.86
C LEU A 6 -18.96 -0.13 5.03
N VAL A 7 -18.43 0.40 3.91
CA VAL A 7 -17.25 1.29 3.95
C VAL A 7 -17.58 2.60 4.67
N GLN A 8 -18.77 3.16 4.44
CA GLN A 8 -19.21 4.38 5.13
C GLN A 8 -19.38 4.16 6.64
N GLU A 9 -20.03 3.07 7.06
CA GLU A 9 -20.22 2.76 8.48
C GLU A 9 -18.88 2.53 9.17
N ARG A 10 -18.00 1.74 8.57
CA ARG A 10 -16.67 1.47 9.12
C ARG A 10 -15.78 2.70 9.18
N ALA A 11 -15.83 3.57 8.17
CA ALA A 11 -15.08 4.83 8.17
C ALA A 11 -15.63 5.84 9.19
N ARG A 12 -16.95 5.85 9.45
CA ARG A 12 -17.58 6.64 10.54
C ARG A 12 -17.15 6.14 11.90
N GLU A 13 -17.17 4.83 12.15
CA GLU A 13 -16.69 4.21 13.38
C GLU A 13 -15.22 4.55 13.68
N LEU A 14 -14.39 4.62 12.64
CA LEU A 14 -12.97 4.90 12.78
C LEU A 14 -12.61 6.41 12.76
N ARG A 15 -13.59 7.31 12.62
CA ARG A 15 -13.40 8.77 12.49
C ARG A 15 -12.36 9.18 11.42
N LEU A 16 -12.24 8.39 10.35
CA LEU A 16 -11.32 8.63 9.24
C LEU A 16 -11.96 9.45 8.10
N TRP A 17 -13.16 10.02 8.33
CA TRP A 17 -14.14 10.40 7.31
C TRP A 17 -13.82 11.63 6.46
N ASN A 18 -13.16 12.66 6.99
CA ASN A 18 -13.14 13.98 6.34
C ASN A 18 -12.39 14.09 5.00
N GLY A 19 -11.47 13.18 4.68
CA GLY A 19 -10.78 13.19 3.39
C GLY A 19 -11.34 12.19 2.36
N LEU A 20 -11.91 11.10 2.85
CA LEU A 20 -12.50 10.05 2.01
C LEU A 20 -13.87 10.49 1.45
N GLU A 21 -14.65 11.23 2.23
CA GLU A 21 -15.98 11.69 1.87
C GLU A 21 -15.98 12.57 0.60
N LEU A 22 -15.01 13.49 0.48
CA LEU A 22 -14.93 14.38 -0.67
C LEU A 22 -14.54 13.62 -1.96
N LYS A 23 -13.66 12.63 -1.86
CA LYS A 23 -13.28 11.78 -3.00
C LYS A 23 -14.42 10.84 -3.42
N LEU A 24 -15.16 10.30 -2.44
CA LEU A 24 -16.32 9.44 -2.68
C LEU A 24 -17.50 10.22 -3.30
N ARG A 25 -17.76 11.47 -2.86
CA ARG A 25 -18.77 12.33 -3.50
C ARG A 25 -18.41 12.63 -4.95
N ARG A 26 -17.18 13.02 -5.25
CA ARG A 26 -16.73 13.28 -6.63
C ARG A 26 -16.76 12.04 -7.53
N TRP A 27 -16.59 10.86 -6.97
CA TRP A 27 -16.76 9.60 -7.69
C TRP A 27 -18.24 9.28 -7.92
N GLN A 28 -19.07 9.49 -6.90
CA GLN A 28 -20.53 9.33 -7.01
C GLN A 28 -21.14 10.26 -8.05
N ASP A 29 -20.75 11.54 -8.03
CA ASP A 29 -21.23 12.53 -9.01
C ASP A 29 -20.87 12.08 -10.43
N ARG A 30 -19.64 11.64 -10.70
CA ARG A 30 -19.23 11.12 -12.00
C ARG A 30 -19.97 9.86 -12.42
N VAL A 31 -20.17 8.93 -11.49
CA VAL A 31 -20.92 7.68 -11.76
C VAL A 31 -22.40 7.97 -11.99
N ALA A 32 -22.97 8.96 -11.27
CA ALA A 32 -24.35 9.39 -11.48
C ALA A 32 -24.53 10.06 -12.83
N ASP A 33 -23.63 10.97 -13.20
CA ASP A 33 -23.64 11.64 -14.51
C ASP A 33 -23.51 10.63 -15.67
N GLU A 34 -22.61 9.65 -15.55
CA GLU A 34 -22.45 8.59 -16.55
C GLU A 34 -23.69 7.67 -16.61
N TYR A 35 -24.27 7.36 -15.46
CA TYR A 35 -25.49 6.56 -15.36
C TYR A 35 -26.70 7.28 -16.01
N GLU A 36 -26.83 8.60 -15.80
CA GLU A 36 -27.89 9.38 -16.45
C GLU A 36 -27.70 9.50 -17.96
N GLN A 37 -26.44 9.54 -18.45
CA GLN A 37 -26.14 9.66 -19.88
C GLN A 37 -26.41 8.37 -20.69
N ILE A 38 -26.10 7.21 -20.16
CA ILE A 38 -26.17 5.94 -20.88
C ILE A 38 -27.32 5.03 -20.45
N GLY A 39 -27.97 5.32 -19.32
CA GLY A 39 -29.06 4.53 -18.75
C GLY A 39 -28.63 3.26 -18.02
N LYS A 40 -29.52 2.76 -17.17
CA LYS A 40 -29.24 1.69 -16.20
C LYS A 40 -28.73 0.39 -16.83
N GLU A 41 -29.35 -0.01 -17.94
CA GLU A 41 -29.08 -1.32 -18.59
C GLU A 41 -27.73 -1.29 -19.31
N ALA A 42 -27.45 -0.21 -20.05
CA ALA A 42 -26.18 -0.03 -20.76
C ALA A 42 -25.00 0.14 -19.77
N PHE A 43 -25.20 0.82 -18.65
CA PHE A 43 -24.21 0.96 -17.60
C PHE A 43 -23.89 -0.38 -16.90
N ALA A 44 -24.92 -1.19 -16.62
CA ALA A 44 -24.75 -2.51 -16.03
C ALA A 44 -24.07 -3.49 -16.98
N ALA A 45 -24.37 -3.43 -18.29
CA ALA A 45 -23.72 -4.23 -19.31
C ALA A 45 -22.24 -3.88 -19.44
N ARG A 46 -21.89 -2.59 -19.52
CA ARG A 46 -20.51 -2.11 -19.61
C ARG A 46 -19.66 -2.53 -18.41
N ILE A 47 -20.16 -2.37 -17.16
CA ILE A 47 -19.46 -2.86 -15.97
C ILE A 47 -19.31 -4.39 -15.99
N GLY A 48 -20.30 -5.10 -16.52
CA GLY A 48 -20.27 -6.56 -16.67
C GLY A 48 -19.22 -7.01 -17.68
N GLU A 49 -19.12 -6.32 -18.83
CA GLU A 49 -18.13 -6.58 -19.88
C GLU A 49 -16.70 -6.27 -19.37
N ASP A 50 -16.47 -5.11 -18.80
CA ASP A 50 -15.16 -4.71 -18.23
C ASP A 50 -14.70 -5.70 -17.13
N TYR A 51 -15.63 -6.20 -16.33
CA TYR A 51 -15.34 -7.20 -15.30
C TYR A 51 -15.06 -8.59 -15.89
N ALA A 52 -15.83 -9.00 -16.90
CA ALA A 52 -15.63 -10.27 -17.60
C ALA A 52 -14.29 -10.29 -18.33
N ASP A 53 -13.92 -9.21 -19.03
CA ASP A 53 -12.64 -9.06 -19.72
C ASP A 53 -11.47 -9.08 -18.73
N TYR A 54 -11.61 -8.43 -17.58
CA TYR A 54 -10.63 -8.48 -16.52
C TYR A 54 -10.42 -9.91 -15.97
N ILE A 55 -11.50 -10.65 -15.71
CA ILE A 55 -11.42 -12.04 -15.22
C ILE A 55 -10.83 -12.95 -16.30
N ASN A 56 -11.22 -12.80 -17.56
CA ASN A 56 -10.68 -13.58 -18.66
C ASN A 56 -9.17 -13.33 -18.85
N SER A 57 -8.72 -12.09 -18.70
CA SER A 57 -7.28 -11.74 -18.73
C SER A 57 -6.45 -12.40 -17.63
N LEU A 58 -7.10 -12.78 -16.52
CA LEU A 58 -6.44 -13.45 -15.39
C LEU A 58 -6.41 -14.98 -15.54
N THR A 59 -7.29 -15.57 -16.36
CA THR A 59 -7.49 -17.02 -16.44
C THR A 59 -6.92 -17.67 -17.71
N ASP A 60 -6.51 -16.88 -18.71
CA ASP A 60 -5.95 -17.40 -19.96
C ASP A 60 -4.50 -16.92 -20.17
N PRO A 61 -3.50 -17.73 -19.76
CA PRO A 61 -2.09 -17.38 -19.94
C PRO A 61 -1.62 -17.46 -21.41
N GLU A 62 -2.44 -18.01 -22.34
CA GLU A 62 -2.09 -18.10 -23.77
C GLU A 62 -2.66 -16.93 -24.60
N ALA A 63 -3.56 -16.13 -24.06
CA ALA A 63 -4.16 -14.97 -24.75
C ALA A 63 -3.28 -13.70 -24.68
N ALA A 64 -2.05 -13.77 -24.19
CA ALA A 64 -1.12 -12.66 -24.31
C ALA A 64 -0.79 -12.45 -25.81
N PRO A 65 -1.07 -11.27 -26.39
CA PRO A 65 -0.71 -11.01 -27.76
C PRO A 65 0.81 -11.19 -27.91
N GLN A 66 1.21 -12.10 -28.79
CA GLN A 66 2.63 -12.24 -29.20
C GLN A 66 3.06 -10.89 -29.75
N GLN A 67 3.74 -10.12 -28.93
CA GLN A 67 4.36 -8.89 -29.36
C GLN A 67 5.45 -9.25 -30.39
N ALA A 68 5.27 -8.78 -31.60
CA ALA A 68 6.35 -8.71 -32.58
C ALA A 68 7.56 -8.01 -31.89
N ALA A 69 8.74 -8.61 -32.03
CA ALA A 69 9.95 -8.04 -31.46
C ALA A 69 10.09 -6.57 -31.89
N PRO A 70 10.33 -5.64 -30.97
CA PRO A 70 10.49 -4.24 -31.34
C PRO A 70 11.73 -4.10 -32.22
N GLU A 71 11.56 -3.37 -33.34
CA GLU A 71 12.70 -2.91 -34.13
C GLU A 71 13.66 -2.13 -33.23
N PRO A 72 15.00 -2.21 -33.45
CA PRO A 72 15.94 -1.56 -32.55
C PRO A 72 15.77 -0.04 -32.62
N GLU A 73 15.17 0.51 -31.54
CA GLU A 73 15.10 1.95 -31.38
C GLU A 73 16.49 2.54 -31.34
N THR A 74 16.72 3.49 -32.23
CA THR A 74 17.93 4.33 -32.23
C THR A 74 18.07 4.98 -30.86
N ALA A 75 19.15 4.70 -30.16
CA ALA A 75 19.46 5.20 -28.82
C ALA A 75 19.31 6.73 -28.76
N LYS A 76 18.25 7.19 -28.07
CA LYS A 76 18.10 8.60 -27.71
C LYS A 76 19.15 8.96 -26.66
N PRO A 77 19.75 10.17 -26.73
CA PRO A 77 20.76 10.59 -25.76
C PRO A 77 20.21 10.52 -24.33
N ALA A 78 21.08 10.17 -23.37
CA ALA A 78 20.75 10.12 -21.94
C ALA A 78 20.35 11.51 -21.42
N GLY A 79 19.07 11.84 -21.56
CA GLY A 79 18.45 13.09 -21.17
C GLY A 79 17.11 12.81 -20.48
N VAL A 80 16.57 13.78 -19.80
CA VAL A 80 15.26 13.72 -19.13
C VAL A 80 14.21 13.16 -20.11
N GLN A 81 13.65 11.99 -19.80
CA GLN A 81 12.66 11.34 -20.65
C GLN A 81 11.30 11.94 -20.36
N ALA A 82 10.72 12.64 -21.32
CA ALA A 82 9.37 13.18 -21.25
C ALA A 82 8.46 12.42 -22.22
N TRP A 83 7.26 12.15 -21.79
CA TRP A 83 6.20 11.48 -22.55
C TRP A 83 5.08 12.48 -22.82
N SER A 84 4.55 12.52 -24.03
CA SER A 84 3.29 13.24 -24.29
C SER A 84 2.12 12.51 -23.61
N ALA A 85 1.04 13.24 -23.33
CA ALA A 85 -0.16 12.61 -22.78
C ALA A 85 -0.72 11.51 -23.68
N ARG A 86 -0.61 11.67 -25.01
CA ARG A 86 -1.02 10.66 -25.98
C ARG A 86 -0.16 9.40 -25.84
N GLU A 87 1.16 9.52 -25.89
CA GLU A 87 2.08 8.38 -25.75
C GLU A 87 1.82 7.64 -24.46
N LEU A 88 1.69 8.37 -23.34
CA LEU A 88 1.42 7.77 -22.04
C LEU A 88 0.07 7.03 -21.99
N SER A 89 -0.97 7.56 -22.65
CA SER A 89 -2.30 6.94 -22.69
C SER A 89 -2.37 5.68 -23.58
N GLU A 90 -1.48 5.57 -24.55
CA GLU A 90 -1.37 4.44 -25.48
C GLU A 90 -0.40 3.35 -24.96
N MET A 91 0.37 3.65 -23.91
CA MET A 91 1.30 2.67 -23.32
C MET A 91 0.58 1.55 -22.60
N VAL A 92 0.98 0.32 -22.87
CA VAL A 92 0.60 -0.84 -22.06
C VAL A 92 1.52 -0.90 -20.85
N LEU A 93 1.03 -0.39 -19.73
CA LEU A 93 1.77 -0.42 -18.46
C LEU A 93 1.30 -1.62 -17.61
N PRO A 94 2.21 -2.23 -16.83
CA PRO A 94 1.82 -3.28 -15.90
C PRO A 94 0.82 -2.72 -14.86
N PRO A 95 -0.17 -3.52 -14.43
CA PRO A 95 -1.15 -3.08 -13.45
C PRO A 95 -0.47 -2.74 -12.11
N ILE A 96 -1.00 -1.73 -11.43
CA ILE A 96 -0.53 -1.35 -10.09
C ILE A 96 -0.84 -2.50 -9.14
N ARG A 97 0.21 -3.09 -8.55
CA ARG A 97 0.06 -4.14 -7.54
C ARG A 97 -0.30 -3.52 -6.19
N HIS A 98 -1.21 -4.15 -5.46
CA HIS A 98 -1.67 -3.72 -4.15
C HIS A 98 -1.41 -4.80 -3.11
N VAL A 99 -1.11 -4.39 -1.89
CA VAL A 99 -1.16 -5.26 -0.69
C VAL A 99 -2.60 -5.37 -0.20
N VAL A 100 -3.33 -4.25 -0.24
CA VAL A 100 -4.77 -4.17 0.01
C VAL A 100 -5.41 -3.53 -1.20
N GLU A 101 -6.23 -4.27 -1.93
CA GLU A 101 -6.80 -3.85 -3.21
C GLU A 101 -7.55 -2.52 -3.10
N GLY A 102 -7.21 -1.58 -3.97
CA GLY A 102 -7.82 -0.25 -4.02
C GLY A 102 -7.50 0.67 -2.82
N LEU A 103 -6.75 0.19 -1.82
CA LEU A 103 -6.41 0.98 -0.63
C LEU A 103 -4.91 1.20 -0.45
N LEU A 104 -4.10 0.15 -0.53
CA LEU A 104 -2.67 0.22 -0.23
C LEU A 104 -1.85 -0.40 -1.38
N PRO A 105 -1.35 0.41 -2.31
CA PRO A 105 -0.47 -0.06 -3.39
C PRO A 105 0.91 -0.44 -2.87
N MET A 106 1.67 -1.20 -3.67
CA MET A 106 3.12 -1.36 -3.48
C MET A 106 3.81 0.00 -3.55
N GLY A 107 4.98 0.12 -2.92
CA GLY A 107 5.73 1.36 -2.77
C GLY A 107 5.67 1.91 -1.34
N MET A 108 5.61 3.21 -1.17
CA MET A 108 5.64 3.83 0.16
C MET A 108 4.31 4.53 0.50
N GLY A 109 3.76 4.22 1.67
CA GLY A 109 2.60 4.89 2.25
C GLY A 109 2.91 5.53 3.59
N VAL A 110 2.13 6.55 3.98
CA VAL A 110 2.24 7.19 5.30
C VAL A 110 0.86 7.26 5.96
N LEU A 111 0.76 6.69 7.16
CA LEU A 111 -0.42 6.79 8.02
C LEU A 111 -0.21 7.88 9.05
N VAL A 112 -0.93 8.98 8.88
CA VAL A 112 -0.79 10.18 9.73
C VAL A 112 -2.05 10.39 10.56
N ALA A 113 -1.91 10.51 11.88
CA ALA A 113 -3.01 10.90 12.78
C ALA A 113 -2.47 11.30 14.16
N LYS A 114 -3.30 12.00 14.95
CA LYS A 114 -2.97 12.37 16.33
C LYS A 114 -2.62 11.15 17.19
N PRO A 115 -1.81 11.30 18.24
CA PRO A 115 -1.54 10.25 19.20
C PRO A 115 -2.83 9.65 19.79
N LYS A 116 -2.79 8.38 20.20
CA LYS A 116 -3.89 7.66 20.88
C LYS A 116 -5.17 7.41 20.05
N LEU A 117 -5.15 7.64 18.73
CA LEU A 117 -6.26 7.31 17.82
C LEU A 117 -6.31 5.85 17.34
N GLY A 118 -5.51 4.97 17.91
CA GLY A 118 -5.56 3.54 17.55
C GLY A 118 -4.71 3.13 16.34
N LYS A 119 -3.82 4.01 15.80
CA LYS A 119 -2.97 3.68 14.63
C LYS A 119 -2.24 2.35 14.76
N SER A 120 -1.56 2.11 15.89
CA SER A 120 -0.80 0.88 16.12
C SER A 120 -1.70 -0.37 16.17
N TRP A 121 -2.95 -0.25 16.61
CA TRP A 121 -3.94 -1.33 16.54
C TRP A 121 -4.33 -1.61 15.09
N MET A 122 -4.62 -0.55 14.32
CA MET A 122 -5.00 -0.65 12.93
C MET A 122 -3.87 -1.25 12.07
N VAL A 123 -2.61 -0.84 12.31
CA VAL A 123 -1.45 -1.39 11.61
C VAL A 123 -1.18 -2.84 11.97
N LEU A 124 -1.37 -3.21 13.24
CA LEU A 124 -1.26 -4.61 13.69
C LEU A 124 -2.33 -5.49 13.03
N ASP A 125 -3.58 -5.00 12.96
CA ASP A 125 -4.69 -5.68 12.27
C ASP A 125 -4.43 -5.81 10.77
N LEU A 126 -3.92 -4.76 10.12
CA LEU A 126 -3.47 -4.79 8.72
C LEU A 126 -2.42 -5.88 8.48
N CYS A 127 -1.39 -5.94 9.32
CA CYS A 127 -0.33 -6.96 9.19
C CYS A 127 -0.90 -8.39 9.34
N LEU A 128 -1.83 -8.59 10.29
CA LEU A 128 -2.51 -9.87 10.46
C LEU A 128 -3.38 -10.22 9.25
N ALA A 129 -4.20 -9.28 8.78
CA ALA A 129 -5.08 -9.48 7.63
C ALA A 129 -4.29 -9.87 6.37
N VAL A 130 -3.18 -9.17 6.08
CA VAL A 130 -2.31 -9.47 4.94
C VAL A 130 -1.60 -10.83 5.12
N ALA A 131 -1.10 -11.12 6.32
CA ALA A 131 -0.44 -12.42 6.58
C ALA A 131 -1.39 -13.61 6.43
N GLN A 132 -2.67 -13.42 6.73
CA GLN A 132 -3.71 -14.45 6.64
C GLN A 132 -4.45 -14.45 5.29
N GLY A 133 -4.30 -13.39 4.45
CA GLY A 133 -5.09 -13.21 3.23
C GLY A 133 -6.56 -12.86 3.52
N GLU A 134 -6.84 -12.33 4.71
CA GLU A 134 -8.18 -11.89 5.12
C GLU A 134 -8.44 -10.45 4.69
N PRO A 135 -9.69 -10.05 4.42
CA PRO A 135 -10.00 -8.66 4.07
C PRO A 135 -9.64 -7.68 5.19
N PHE A 136 -8.98 -6.57 4.84
CA PHE A 136 -8.71 -5.46 5.75
C PHE A 136 -9.70 -4.31 5.51
N LEU A 137 -10.43 -3.88 6.52
CA LEU A 137 -11.48 -2.85 6.43
C LEU A 137 -12.51 -3.10 5.29
N GLY A 138 -12.75 -4.36 4.95
CA GLY A 138 -13.64 -4.76 3.86
C GLY A 138 -13.00 -4.79 2.47
N PHE A 139 -11.73 -4.40 2.33
CA PHE A 139 -10.99 -4.49 1.09
C PHE A 139 -10.22 -5.82 1.00
N PRO A 140 -10.23 -6.50 -0.15
CA PRO A 140 -9.45 -7.72 -0.34
C PRO A 140 -7.96 -7.48 -0.11
N THR A 141 -7.28 -8.43 0.51
CA THR A 141 -5.82 -8.47 0.62
C THR A 141 -5.26 -9.61 -0.22
N ARG A 142 -4.00 -9.47 -0.63
CA ARG A 142 -3.21 -10.61 -1.10
C ARG A 142 -2.43 -11.18 0.07
N GLN A 143 -2.44 -12.50 0.22
CA GLN A 143 -1.66 -13.14 1.27
C GLN A 143 -0.17 -12.99 1.01
N HIS A 144 0.52 -12.32 1.93
CA HIS A 144 1.96 -12.09 1.91
C HIS A 144 2.53 -12.15 3.32
N GLY A 145 3.81 -12.42 3.43
CA GLY A 145 4.54 -12.20 4.68
C GLY A 145 4.52 -10.71 5.06
N THR A 146 4.50 -10.43 6.36
CA THR A 146 4.50 -9.07 6.90
C THR A 146 5.57 -8.88 7.96
N LEU A 147 6.18 -7.69 7.99
CA LEU A 147 7.15 -7.28 9.00
C LEU A 147 6.66 -6.01 9.70
N TYR A 148 6.39 -6.10 11.00
CA TYR A 148 5.99 -4.96 11.82
C TYR A 148 7.14 -4.52 12.75
N LEU A 149 7.70 -3.33 12.50
CA LEU A 149 8.65 -2.68 13.39
C LEU A 149 7.89 -1.90 14.46
N ALA A 150 7.69 -2.53 15.61
CA ALA A 150 6.96 -1.98 16.77
C ALA A 150 7.92 -1.24 17.70
N LEU A 151 8.44 -0.08 17.29
CA LEU A 151 9.55 0.61 17.95
C LEU A 151 9.15 1.42 19.19
N GLU A 152 7.84 1.54 19.45
CA GLU A 152 7.29 2.18 20.66
C GLU A 152 6.65 1.18 21.63
N ASP A 153 6.56 -0.08 21.23
CA ASP A 153 5.93 -1.12 22.03
C ASP A 153 6.92 -2.12 22.62
N GLY A 154 6.54 -2.71 23.74
CA GLY A 154 7.24 -3.85 24.33
C GLY A 154 6.60 -5.18 23.96
N LYS A 155 7.39 -6.28 24.04
CA LYS A 155 6.95 -7.64 23.69
C LYS A 155 5.65 -8.06 24.39
N SER A 156 5.51 -7.79 25.70
CA SER A 156 4.32 -8.17 26.48
C SER A 156 3.05 -7.44 26.01
N ARG A 157 3.15 -6.15 25.67
CA ARG A 157 2.03 -5.37 25.14
C ARG A 157 1.64 -5.86 23.76
N MET A 158 2.61 -6.11 22.89
CA MET A 158 2.40 -6.67 21.56
C MET A 158 1.72 -8.05 21.64
N GLN A 159 2.19 -8.94 22.50
CA GLN A 159 1.58 -10.25 22.71
C GLN A 159 0.10 -10.13 23.16
N THR A 160 -0.19 -9.21 24.07
CA THR A 160 -1.57 -8.98 24.54
C THR A 160 -2.46 -8.50 23.40
N ARG A 161 -1.97 -7.57 22.55
CA ARG A 161 -2.70 -7.07 21.38
C ARG A 161 -2.94 -8.16 20.34
N LEU A 162 -1.91 -8.94 20.02
CA LEU A 162 -2.04 -10.08 19.10
C LEU A 162 -3.10 -11.07 19.58
N ARG A 163 -3.05 -11.49 20.84
CA ARG A 163 -4.04 -12.41 21.41
C ARG A 163 -5.47 -11.86 21.31
N ARG A 164 -5.63 -10.56 21.52
CA ARG A 164 -6.94 -9.90 21.41
C ARG A 164 -7.48 -9.87 19.99
N LEU A 165 -6.64 -9.56 18.99
CA LEU A 165 -7.05 -9.54 17.58
C LEU A 165 -7.29 -10.94 17.04
N LEU A 166 -6.50 -11.92 17.49
CA LEU A 166 -6.64 -13.31 17.05
C LEU A 166 -7.86 -14.03 17.66
N GLU A 167 -8.37 -13.57 18.80
CA GLU A 167 -9.56 -14.16 19.45
C GLU A 167 -9.48 -15.70 19.59
N GLY A 168 -8.29 -16.21 19.94
CA GLY A 168 -8.01 -17.65 20.06
C GLY A 168 -7.62 -18.34 18.75
N ARG A 169 -7.65 -17.67 17.60
CA ARG A 169 -7.14 -18.21 16.34
C ARG A 169 -5.60 -18.35 16.39
N PRO A 170 -5.02 -19.29 15.65
CA PRO A 170 -3.57 -19.44 15.59
C PRO A 170 -2.93 -18.19 14.93
N ALA A 171 -1.80 -17.75 15.47
CA ALA A 171 -1.03 -16.66 14.88
C ALA A 171 -0.37 -17.11 13.56
N PRO A 172 -0.39 -16.30 12.51
CA PRO A 172 0.27 -16.64 11.25
C PRO A 172 1.80 -16.63 11.41
N ALA A 173 2.45 -17.67 10.89
CA ALA A 173 3.92 -17.82 10.99
C ALA A 173 4.69 -16.82 10.11
N ASN A 174 4.06 -16.30 9.05
CA ASN A 174 4.62 -15.32 8.12
C ASN A 174 4.41 -13.86 8.55
N MET A 175 3.94 -13.62 9.76
CA MET A 175 3.94 -12.29 10.38
C MET A 175 5.09 -12.16 11.37
N HIS A 176 6.01 -11.26 11.08
CA HIS A 176 7.20 -11.00 11.89
C HIS A 176 7.10 -9.68 12.63
N VAL A 177 7.68 -9.60 13.83
CA VAL A 177 7.66 -8.38 14.65
C VAL A 177 9.07 -8.07 15.13
N MET A 178 9.55 -6.83 14.88
CA MET A 178 10.80 -6.30 15.42
C MET A 178 10.51 -5.20 16.44
N PHE A 179 11.28 -5.18 17.51
CA PHE A 179 11.15 -4.17 18.59
C PHE A 179 12.31 -3.18 18.62
N GLN A 180 13.29 -3.39 17.77
CA GLN A 180 14.47 -2.54 17.64
C GLN A 180 14.83 -2.43 16.17
N ALA A 181 15.29 -1.28 15.75
CA ALA A 181 15.79 -1.02 14.42
C ALA A 181 16.89 0.04 14.48
N GLN A 182 17.76 0.01 13.48
CA GLN A 182 18.71 1.08 13.22
C GLN A 182 17.98 2.32 12.69
N ARG A 183 18.66 3.46 12.66
CA ARG A 183 18.10 4.69 12.09
C ARG A 183 18.42 4.79 10.61
N LEU A 184 17.64 5.59 9.89
CA LEU A 184 17.95 5.96 8.51
C LEU A 184 19.32 6.64 8.45
N GLY A 185 20.15 6.20 7.52
CA GLY A 185 21.55 6.62 7.41
C GLY A 185 22.51 5.98 8.43
N GLU A 186 22.01 5.15 9.34
CA GLU A 186 22.80 4.41 10.33
C GLU A 186 22.64 2.88 10.15
N GLY A 187 22.21 2.40 8.96
CA GLY A 187 22.11 0.97 8.63
C GLY A 187 20.70 0.39 8.58
N LEU A 188 19.63 1.19 8.68
CA LEU A 188 18.26 0.68 8.63
C LEU A 188 17.93 -0.06 7.33
N LEU A 189 18.30 0.52 6.18
CA LEU A 189 17.96 -0.06 4.88
C LEU A 189 18.76 -1.34 4.61
N GLU A 190 20.00 -1.38 5.05
CA GLU A 190 20.85 -2.56 4.99
C GLU A 190 20.27 -3.69 5.84
N MET A 191 19.95 -3.40 7.11
CA MET A 191 19.30 -4.36 8.02
C MET A 191 17.97 -4.90 7.47
N LEU A 192 17.11 -4.01 6.94
CA LEU A 192 15.86 -4.43 6.32
C LEU A 192 16.11 -5.25 5.06
N GLY A 193 17.11 -4.85 4.25
CA GLY A 193 17.52 -5.57 3.05
C GLY A 193 17.90 -7.01 3.35
N GLU A 194 18.83 -7.22 4.28
CA GLU A 194 19.28 -8.56 4.70
C GLU A 194 18.12 -9.41 5.26
N TYR A 195 17.23 -8.78 6.05
CA TYR A 195 16.09 -9.49 6.60
C TYR A 195 15.07 -9.92 5.53
N LEU A 196 14.80 -9.06 4.57
CA LEU A 196 13.88 -9.35 3.46
C LEU A 196 14.49 -10.38 2.49
N ASP A 197 15.80 -10.38 2.27
CA ASP A 197 16.47 -11.37 1.45
C ASP A 197 16.38 -12.78 2.07
N ALA A 198 16.39 -12.85 3.41
CA ALA A 198 16.16 -14.09 4.15
C ALA A 198 14.68 -14.50 4.25
N ASN A 199 13.74 -13.57 3.99
CA ASN A 199 12.29 -13.78 4.07
C ASN A 199 11.59 -13.17 2.84
N PRO A 200 11.75 -13.76 1.65
CA PRO A 200 11.32 -13.17 0.38
C PRO A 200 9.79 -13.11 0.18
N ASP A 201 9.02 -13.77 1.01
CA ASP A 201 7.55 -13.71 1.04
C ASP A 201 7.01 -12.42 1.67
N ILE A 202 7.85 -11.65 2.38
CA ILE A 202 7.45 -10.39 3.00
C ILE A 202 7.28 -9.30 1.94
N HIS A 203 6.03 -8.84 1.78
CA HIS A 203 5.70 -7.74 0.87
C HIS A 203 5.10 -6.53 1.56
N LEU A 204 4.84 -6.60 2.88
CA LEU A 204 4.41 -5.46 3.68
C LEU A 204 5.37 -5.25 4.84
N VAL A 205 5.96 -4.06 4.91
CA VAL A 205 6.78 -3.60 6.04
C VAL A 205 6.09 -2.39 6.68
N CYS A 206 5.69 -2.51 7.94
CA CYS A 206 5.08 -1.42 8.70
C CYS A 206 6.06 -0.90 9.74
N ILE A 207 6.28 0.41 9.81
CA ILE A 207 7.20 1.05 10.75
C ILE A 207 6.44 1.98 11.69
N ASP A 208 6.33 1.60 12.95
CA ASP A 208 5.65 2.36 14.00
C ASP A 208 6.65 2.74 15.11
N THR A 209 7.21 3.93 15.03
CA THR A 209 6.81 5.12 14.26
C THR A 209 8.00 5.75 13.54
N LEU A 210 7.73 6.58 12.53
CA LEU A 210 8.74 7.32 11.75
C LEU A 210 9.76 8.06 12.64
N SER A 211 9.32 8.67 13.75
CA SER A 211 10.21 9.39 14.68
C SER A 211 11.33 8.53 15.26
N LYS A 212 11.13 7.22 15.38
CA LYS A 212 12.13 6.29 15.94
C LYS A 212 13.24 5.95 14.97
N ILE A 213 12.96 6.02 13.66
CA ILE A 213 13.93 5.72 12.61
C ILE A 213 14.56 6.98 12.00
N LYS A 214 14.04 8.18 12.27
CA LYS A 214 14.69 9.43 11.83
C LYS A 214 16.10 9.52 12.40
N PRO A 215 17.07 9.99 11.61
CA PRO A 215 18.42 10.28 12.10
C PRO A 215 18.39 11.31 13.22
N LYS A 216 19.42 11.33 14.03
CA LYS A 216 19.64 12.43 14.96
C LYS A 216 19.93 13.69 14.16
N ALA A 217 19.22 14.78 14.47
CA ALA A 217 19.46 16.07 13.84
C ALA A 217 20.92 16.49 14.02
N LYS A 218 21.58 16.85 12.92
CA LYS A 218 22.91 17.44 12.97
C LYS A 218 22.81 18.94 13.18
N PRO A 219 23.74 19.57 13.92
CA PRO A 219 23.80 21.02 14.00
C PRO A 219 23.91 21.61 12.59
N PHE A 220 23.10 22.65 12.30
CA PHE A 220 23.08 23.37 11.02
C PHE A 220 22.52 22.62 9.78
N GLU A 221 21.95 21.44 9.93
CA GLU A 221 21.24 20.76 8.84
C GLU A 221 19.80 21.26 8.77
N ASN A 222 19.33 21.61 7.55
CA ASN A 222 17.93 21.96 7.35
C ASN A 222 17.08 20.71 7.54
N ALA A 223 16.28 20.66 8.59
CA ALA A 223 15.45 19.49 8.94
C ALA A 223 14.52 19.06 7.80
N TYR A 224 14.05 20.00 6.98
CA TYR A 224 13.17 19.73 5.85
C TYR A 224 13.90 18.98 4.73
N ASP A 225 15.10 19.42 4.36
CA ASP A 225 15.88 18.79 3.29
C ASP A 225 16.32 17.37 3.69
N ALA A 226 16.72 17.21 4.95
CA ALA A 226 17.06 15.91 5.50
C ALA A 226 15.86 14.93 5.50
N ASP A 227 14.67 15.38 5.92
CA ASP A 227 13.45 14.58 5.90
C ASP A 227 13.09 14.14 4.47
N TYR A 228 13.22 15.03 3.49
CA TYR A 228 12.96 14.72 2.08
C TYR A 228 13.92 13.65 1.53
N ASP A 229 15.22 13.76 1.80
CA ASP A 229 16.21 12.76 1.36
C ASP A 229 15.89 11.36 1.94
N TYR A 230 15.59 11.29 3.22
CA TYR A 230 15.27 10.02 3.87
C TYR A 230 13.99 9.38 3.35
N MET A 231 12.95 10.16 3.08
CA MET A 231 11.71 9.66 2.50
C MET A 231 11.94 9.16 1.07
N SER A 232 12.77 9.86 0.30
CA SER A 232 13.14 9.47 -1.07
C SER A 232 13.90 8.13 -1.07
N ARG A 233 14.82 7.93 -0.13
CA ARG A 233 15.59 6.68 0.01
C ARG A 233 14.69 5.50 0.41
N LEU A 234 13.77 5.70 1.36
CA LEU A 234 12.78 4.68 1.73
C LEU A 234 11.86 4.32 0.58
N LYS A 235 11.41 5.33 -0.19
CA LYS A 235 10.60 5.10 -1.38
C LYS A 235 11.38 4.29 -2.42
N ALA A 236 12.60 4.68 -2.75
CA ALA A 236 13.45 3.95 -3.68
C ALA A 236 13.70 2.50 -3.22
N PHE A 237 13.91 2.29 -1.93
CA PHE A 237 14.05 0.96 -1.34
C PHE A 237 12.78 0.12 -1.53
N ALA A 238 11.60 0.67 -1.24
CA ALA A 238 10.33 -0.03 -1.42
C ALA A 238 10.08 -0.37 -2.90
N ASP A 239 10.27 0.60 -3.79
CA ASP A 239 10.07 0.46 -5.23
C ASP A 239 11.01 -0.60 -5.85
N SER A 240 12.31 -0.56 -5.50
CA SER A 240 13.30 -1.51 -6.03
C SER A 240 13.06 -2.96 -5.61
N ARG A 241 12.43 -3.17 -4.45
CA ARG A 241 12.10 -4.50 -3.93
C ARG A 241 10.67 -4.93 -4.26
N GLY A 242 9.86 -4.06 -4.82
CA GLY A 242 8.47 -4.33 -5.15
C GLY A 242 7.61 -4.67 -3.93
N ILE A 243 7.89 -4.02 -2.80
CA ILE A 243 7.18 -4.17 -1.52
C ILE A 243 6.41 -2.91 -1.15
N CYS A 244 5.53 -3.01 -0.16
CA CYS A 244 4.88 -1.86 0.46
C CYS A 244 5.58 -1.53 1.80
N VAL A 245 6.04 -0.28 1.96
CA VAL A 245 6.53 0.25 3.24
C VAL A 245 5.52 1.26 3.76
N LEU A 246 4.85 0.95 4.86
CA LEU A 246 3.88 1.83 5.53
C LEU A 246 4.51 2.46 6.77
N LEU A 247 4.62 3.79 6.76
CA LEU A 247 5.15 4.56 7.87
C LEU A 247 4.01 5.11 8.74
N VAL A 248 4.11 4.92 10.05
CA VAL A 248 3.22 5.57 11.01
C VAL A 248 3.84 6.88 11.49
N HIS A 249 3.09 7.98 11.40
CA HIS A 249 3.52 9.29 11.85
C HIS A 249 2.50 9.93 12.80
N HIS A 250 2.99 10.67 13.79
CA HIS A 250 2.18 11.45 14.73
C HIS A 250 2.23 12.93 14.35
N THR A 251 1.06 13.58 14.29
CA THR A 251 0.93 15.05 14.15
C THR A 251 0.73 15.70 15.50
#